data_64b4749e0b91215c6eb181f832366f5d
#
_entry.id   64b4749e0b91215c6eb181f832366f5d
#
_cell.length_a   1.000
_cell.length_b   1.000
_cell.length_c   1.000
_cell.angle_alpha   90.00
_cell.angle_beta   90.00
_cell.angle_gamma   90.00
#
_symmetry.space_group_name_H-M   'P 1'
#
loop_
_entity.id
_entity.type
_entity.pdbx_description
1 polymer ?
#
loop_
_entity_poly.entity_id
_entity_poly.type
_entity_poly.pdbx_seq_one_letter_code
_entity_poly.pdbx_strand_id
1 'polypeptide(L)'
;MSDVVERFMRYVQVDSQSDPDNEAQTPSTPTQHKMAEVMGEELRSIGCIDVKVDEHAYVTGTLPASKGAEDAPALMLCAHIDTAKDAPASGVKPHIVHYEGGPLVAGIVDGQPVQTTPDQVPDLAKFQ
;
A
#
# COMPACT_ATOMS: atom_id res chain seq x y z
N MET A 1 6.22 8.31 15.62
CA MET A 1 5.77 7.16 14.80
C MET A 1 6.86 6.90 13.76
N SER A 2 7.06 5.69 13.27
CA SER A 2 8.04 5.49 12.18
C SER A 2 7.45 6.01 10.86
N ASP A 3 8.31 6.50 9.96
CA ASP A 3 7.92 7.00 8.63
C ASP A 3 7.09 5.96 7.84
N VAL A 4 7.43 4.68 7.95
CA VAL A 4 6.70 3.57 7.31
C VAL A 4 5.25 3.50 7.80
N VAL A 5 5.00 3.63 9.10
CA VAL A 5 3.64 3.59 9.67
C VAL A 5 2.83 4.80 9.18
N GLU A 6 3.41 5.99 9.18
CA GLU A 6 2.73 7.19 8.71
C GLU A 6 2.37 7.11 7.23
N ARG A 7 3.27 6.58 6.39
CA ARG A 7 3.01 6.31 4.96
C ARG A 7 1.89 5.29 4.80
N PHE A 8 1.98 4.15 5.49
CA PHE A 8 0.94 3.11 5.44
C PHE A 8 -0.44 3.67 5.81
N MET A 9 -0.52 4.44 6.91
CA MET A 9 -1.77 5.07 7.36
C MET A 9 -2.39 6.01 6.31
N ARG A 10 -1.56 6.67 5.48
CA ARG A 10 -2.04 7.49 4.36
C ARG A 10 -2.50 6.64 3.18
N TYR A 11 -1.72 5.64 2.80
CA TYR A 11 -1.99 4.85 1.60
C TYR A 11 -3.27 4.03 1.70
N VAL A 12 -3.53 3.40 2.85
CA VAL A 12 -4.74 2.58 3.04
C VAL A 12 -6.06 3.36 3.02
N GLN A 13 -6.00 4.69 3.05
CA GLN A 13 -7.18 5.56 2.90
C GLN A 13 -7.51 5.89 1.45
N VAL A 14 -6.61 5.58 0.53
CA VAL A 14 -6.81 5.80 -0.90
C VAL A 14 -7.45 4.56 -1.50
N ASP A 15 -8.63 4.71 -2.07
CA ASP A 15 -9.26 3.62 -2.81
C ASP A 15 -8.46 3.33 -4.08
N SER A 16 -7.86 2.16 -4.13
CA SER A 16 -7.07 1.66 -5.27
C SER A 16 -7.50 0.25 -5.68
N GLN A 17 -8.73 -0.12 -5.34
CA GLN A 17 -9.24 -1.46 -5.61
C GLN A 17 -9.26 -1.76 -7.10
N SER A 18 -8.69 -2.92 -7.48
CA SER A 18 -8.77 -3.45 -8.83
C SER A 18 -10.06 -4.25 -9.03
N ASP A 19 -10.47 -4.35 -10.30
CA ASP A 19 -11.57 -5.21 -10.71
C ASP A 19 -11.03 -6.28 -11.68
N PRO A 20 -10.84 -7.53 -11.21
CA PRO A 20 -10.32 -8.61 -12.04
C PRO A 20 -11.28 -9.06 -13.14
N ASP A 21 -12.56 -8.68 -13.07
CA ASP A 21 -13.54 -9.00 -14.10
C ASP A 21 -13.53 -7.96 -15.24
N ASN A 22 -12.86 -6.83 -15.08
CA ASN A 22 -12.70 -5.81 -16.10
C ASN A 22 -11.37 -5.94 -16.84
N GLU A 23 -11.36 -6.76 -17.89
CA GLU A 23 -10.20 -6.96 -18.77
C GLU A 23 -10.11 -5.93 -19.91
N ALA A 24 -11.10 -5.05 -20.03
CA ALA A 24 -11.21 -4.15 -21.19
C ALA A 24 -10.25 -2.96 -21.13
N GLN A 25 -9.70 -2.65 -19.97
CA GLN A 25 -8.84 -1.49 -19.76
C GLN A 25 -7.80 -1.69 -18.65
N THR A 26 -6.75 -0.88 -18.70
CA THR A 26 -5.73 -0.76 -17.64
C THR A 26 -5.59 0.73 -17.28
N PRO A 27 -5.71 1.11 -15.99
CA PRO A 27 -6.07 0.25 -14.86
C PRO A 27 -7.52 -0.24 -14.93
N SER A 28 -7.83 -1.37 -14.29
CA SER A 28 -9.17 -1.98 -14.31
C SER A 28 -10.23 -1.13 -13.61
N THR A 29 -9.83 -0.21 -12.75
CA THR A 29 -10.71 0.80 -12.12
C THR A 29 -10.10 2.19 -12.18
N PRO A 30 -10.91 3.25 -12.38
CA PRO A 30 -10.39 4.63 -12.42
C PRO A 30 -9.78 5.12 -11.09
N THR A 31 -10.17 4.52 -9.97
CA THR A 31 -9.70 4.91 -8.63
C THR A 31 -8.20 4.65 -8.45
N GLN A 32 -7.63 3.70 -9.17
CA GLN A 32 -6.19 3.38 -9.13
C GLN A 32 -5.32 4.56 -9.56
N HIS A 33 -5.81 5.47 -10.41
CA HIS A 33 -5.08 6.69 -10.77
C HIS A 33 -4.76 7.58 -9.56
N LYS A 34 -5.65 7.64 -8.57
CA LYS A 34 -5.40 8.42 -7.34
C LYS A 34 -4.22 7.86 -6.55
N MET A 35 -4.13 6.54 -6.45
CA MET A 35 -2.98 5.90 -5.80
C MET A 35 -1.70 6.14 -6.59
N ALA A 36 -1.76 6.08 -7.92
CA ALA A 36 -0.61 6.37 -8.78
C ALA A 36 -0.11 7.81 -8.59
N GLU A 37 -1.01 8.78 -8.47
CA GLU A 37 -0.64 10.17 -8.16
C GLU A 37 0.05 10.27 -6.79
N VAL A 38 -0.51 9.65 -5.75
CA VAL A 38 0.09 9.62 -4.40
C VAL A 38 1.49 8.99 -4.45
N MET A 39 1.66 7.87 -5.16
CA MET A 39 2.97 7.24 -5.31
C MET A 39 3.96 8.10 -6.09
N GLY A 40 3.50 8.83 -7.10
CA GLY A 40 4.33 9.79 -7.82
C GLY A 40 4.87 10.90 -6.90
N GLU A 41 4.04 11.45 -6.02
CA GLU A 41 4.48 12.44 -5.03
C GLU A 41 5.44 11.82 -3.99
N GLU A 42 5.17 10.60 -3.54
CA GLU A 42 6.06 9.89 -2.62
C GLU A 42 7.44 9.66 -3.24
N LEU A 43 7.53 9.22 -4.50
CA LEU A 43 8.81 9.04 -5.18
C LEU A 43 9.60 10.35 -5.26
N ARG A 44 8.92 11.48 -5.57
CA ARG A 44 9.55 12.80 -5.57
C ARG A 44 10.04 13.18 -4.17
N SER A 45 9.24 12.90 -3.14
CA SER A 45 9.57 13.25 -1.76
C SER A 45 10.81 12.55 -1.21
N ILE A 46 11.10 11.35 -1.71
CA ILE A 46 12.30 10.58 -1.33
C ILE A 46 13.52 10.86 -2.22
N GLY A 47 13.40 11.81 -3.16
CA GLY A 47 14.53 12.24 -3.99
C GLY A 47 14.65 11.53 -5.34
N CYS A 48 13.62 10.81 -5.78
CA CYS A 48 13.61 10.26 -7.13
C CYS A 48 13.51 11.37 -8.18
N ILE A 49 14.23 11.20 -9.27
CA ILE A 49 14.18 12.01 -10.49
C ILE A 49 13.43 11.24 -11.59
N ASP A 50 13.06 11.95 -12.66
CA ASP A 50 12.33 11.39 -13.81
C ASP A 50 11.04 10.66 -13.42
N VAL A 51 10.38 11.15 -12.38
CA VAL A 51 9.13 10.55 -11.90
C VAL A 51 8.02 10.77 -12.91
N LYS A 52 7.43 9.67 -13.36
CA LYS A 52 6.32 9.65 -14.33
C LYS A 52 5.15 8.86 -13.75
N VAL A 53 3.96 9.33 -14.04
CA VAL A 53 2.69 8.62 -13.87
C VAL A 53 2.03 8.59 -15.25
N ASP A 54 1.72 7.43 -15.76
CA ASP A 54 1.16 7.29 -17.11
C ASP A 54 -0.36 7.05 -17.11
N GLU A 55 -0.93 6.95 -18.30
CA GLU A 55 -2.35 6.71 -18.50
C GLU A 55 -2.84 5.33 -18.04
N HIS A 56 -1.94 4.41 -17.76
CA HIS A 56 -2.23 3.08 -17.23
C HIS A 56 -2.00 2.97 -15.72
N ALA A 57 -1.79 4.12 -15.04
CA ALA A 57 -1.46 4.20 -13.62
C ALA A 57 -0.12 3.53 -13.23
N TYR A 58 0.79 3.33 -14.18
CA TYR A 58 2.16 2.97 -13.83
C TYR A 58 2.91 4.18 -13.32
N VAL A 59 3.63 3.98 -12.23
CA VAL A 59 4.46 5.00 -11.60
C VAL A 59 5.91 4.55 -11.67
N THR A 60 6.75 5.36 -12.25
CA THR A 60 8.18 5.10 -12.36
C THR A 60 8.98 6.27 -11.84
N GLY A 61 10.16 6.01 -11.34
CA GLY A 61 11.10 7.04 -10.91
C GLY A 61 12.49 6.44 -10.71
N THR A 62 13.51 7.25 -10.83
CA THR A 62 14.90 6.85 -10.65
C THR A 62 15.45 7.48 -9.38
N LEU A 63 15.87 6.66 -8.42
CA LEU A 63 16.71 7.12 -7.32
C LEU A 63 18.15 7.18 -7.81
N PRO A 64 18.78 8.38 -7.83
CA PRO A 64 20.14 8.51 -8.31
C PRO A 64 21.14 7.66 -7.51
N ALA A 65 22.20 7.23 -8.18
CA ALA A 65 23.29 6.53 -7.52
C ALA A 65 23.90 7.37 -6.39
N SER A 66 24.33 6.71 -5.34
CA SER A 66 25.13 7.36 -4.30
C SER A 66 26.48 7.80 -4.85
N LYS A 67 27.06 8.87 -4.27
CA LYS A 67 28.37 9.36 -4.66
C LYS A 67 29.43 8.26 -4.61
N GLY A 68 30.12 8.06 -5.74
CA GLY A 68 31.11 7.02 -5.90
C GLY A 68 30.57 5.65 -6.33
N ALA A 69 29.28 5.54 -6.62
CA ALA A 69 28.62 4.34 -7.13
C ALA A 69 27.93 4.59 -8.49
N GLU A 70 28.34 5.62 -9.21
CA GLU A 70 27.71 6.04 -10.47
C GLU A 70 27.80 4.99 -11.57
N ASP A 71 28.86 4.16 -11.55
CA ASP A 71 29.09 3.07 -12.49
C ASP A 71 28.50 1.71 -12.02
N ALA A 72 27.83 1.68 -10.87
CA ALA A 72 27.24 0.44 -10.37
C ALA A 72 26.03 0.03 -11.24
N PRO A 73 25.76 -1.28 -11.39
CA PRO A 73 24.57 -1.75 -12.07
C PRO A 73 23.29 -1.21 -11.44
N ALA A 74 22.34 -0.78 -12.27
CA ALA A 74 21.03 -0.36 -11.79
C ALA A 74 20.22 -1.55 -11.24
N LEU A 75 19.55 -1.35 -10.11
CA LEU A 75 18.59 -2.29 -9.54
C LEU A 75 17.18 -1.74 -9.78
N MET A 76 16.31 -2.56 -10.35
CA MET A 76 14.88 -2.25 -10.46
C MET A 76 14.10 -2.92 -9.32
N LEU A 77 13.32 -2.12 -8.60
CA LEU A 77 12.33 -2.59 -7.64
C LEU A 77 10.94 -2.42 -8.25
N CYS A 78 10.10 -3.43 -8.11
CA CYS A 78 8.73 -3.41 -8.62
C CYS A 78 7.76 -3.83 -7.51
N ALA A 79 6.66 -3.09 -7.37
CA ALA A 79 5.58 -3.40 -6.44
C ALA A 79 4.24 -3.00 -7.06
N HIS A 80 3.17 -3.75 -6.75
CA HIS A 80 1.83 -3.33 -7.13
C HIS A 80 1.29 -2.27 -6.16
N ILE A 81 0.34 -1.46 -6.63
CA ILE A 81 -0.27 -0.37 -5.88
C ILE A 81 -1.78 -0.52 -5.74
N ASP A 82 -2.36 -1.54 -6.37
CA ASP A 82 -3.78 -1.86 -6.24
C ASP A 82 -4.06 -2.76 -5.03
N THR A 83 -5.32 -2.78 -4.62
CA THR A 83 -5.84 -3.70 -3.60
C THR A 83 -6.85 -4.66 -4.22
N ALA A 84 -6.93 -5.88 -3.66
CA ALA A 84 -7.87 -6.90 -4.09
C ALA A 84 -9.32 -6.52 -3.73
N LYS A 85 -10.30 -7.07 -4.49
CA LYS A 85 -11.72 -6.80 -4.26
C LYS A 85 -12.36 -7.60 -3.13
N ASP A 86 -11.61 -8.45 -2.46
CA ASP A 86 -12.11 -9.31 -1.38
C ASP A 86 -12.56 -8.54 -0.12
N ALA A 87 -12.09 -7.30 0.01
CA ALA A 87 -12.52 -6.38 1.08
C ALA A 87 -12.71 -4.97 0.51
N PRO A 88 -13.69 -4.20 1.02
CA PRO A 88 -13.90 -2.82 0.58
C PRO A 88 -12.66 -1.95 0.81
N ALA A 89 -12.22 -1.24 -0.23
CA ALA A 89 -11.08 -0.32 -0.16
C ALA A 89 -11.49 1.14 0.08
N SER A 90 -12.78 1.47 -0.06
CA SER A 90 -13.28 2.81 0.17
C SER A 90 -13.65 3.05 1.63
N GLY A 91 -13.42 4.28 2.11
CA GLY A 91 -13.82 4.69 3.46
C GLY A 91 -13.02 4.03 4.59
N VAL A 92 -11.86 3.48 4.31
CA VAL A 92 -10.97 2.88 5.32
C VAL A 92 -10.56 3.92 6.35
N LYS A 93 -10.71 3.60 7.62
CA LYS A 93 -10.36 4.45 8.78
C LYS A 93 -9.28 3.76 9.62
N PRO A 94 -8.01 3.80 9.19
CA PRO A 94 -6.95 3.12 9.89
C PRO A 94 -6.72 3.75 11.26
N HIS A 95 -6.38 2.92 12.24
CA HIS A 95 -6.00 3.37 13.58
C HIS A 95 -4.94 2.44 14.17
N ILE A 96 -4.19 2.96 15.12
CA ILE A 96 -3.16 2.18 15.80
C ILE A 96 -3.79 1.56 17.03
N VAL A 97 -3.55 0.27 17.20
CA VAL A 97 -3.96 -0.50 18.38
C VAL A 97 -2.72 -0.92 19.16
N HIS A 98 -2.73 -0.74 20.45
CA HIS A 98 -1.74 -1.34 21.32
C HIS A 98 -2.19 -2.78 21.61
N TYR A 99 -1.40 -3.74 21.14
CA TYR A 99 -1.76 -5.15 21.28
C TYR A 99 -1.22 -5.71 22.59
N GLU A 100 -2.11 -6.24 23.43
CA GLU A 100 -1.80 -6.81 24.76
C GLU A 100 -2.07 -8.33 24.80
N GLY A 101 -2.19 -8.96 23.64
CA GLY A 101 -2.50 -10.38 23.53
C GLY A 101 -3.97 -10.68 23.25
N GLY A 102 -4.29 -11.95 22.99
CA GLY A 102 -5.64 -12.42 22.68
C GLY A 102 -6.10 -12.13 21.25
N PRO A 103 -7.42 -12.10 20.98
CA PRO A 103 -7.95 -11.77 19.66
C PRO A 103 -7.71 -10.32 19.28
N LEU A 104 -7.17 -10.07 18.09
CA LEU A 104 -7.04 -8.74 17.49
C LEU A 104 -8.29 -8.45 16.65
N VAL A 105 -9.13 -7.52 17.08
CA VAL A 105 -10.33 -7.11 16.35
C VAL A 105 -9.98 -6.04 15.33
N ALA A 106 -10.12 -6.36 14.03
CA ALA A 106 -9.84 -5.44 12.94
C ALA A 106 -11.03 -4.52 12.61
N GLY A 107 -12.25 -4.94 12.91
CA GLY A 107 -13.46 -4.17 12.62
C GLY A 107 -14.73 -4.96 12.89
N ILE A 108 -15.86 -4.39 12.45
CA ILE A 108 -17.18 -5.02 12.52
C ILE A 108 -17.77 -5.05 11.12
N VAL A 109 -18.19 -6.23 10.65
CA VAL A 109 -18.90 -6.42 9.38
C VAL A 109 -20.20 -7.13 9.69
N ASP A 110 -21.32 -6.59 9.24
CA ASP A 110 -22.67 -7.11 9.48
C ASP A 110 -22.97 -7.39 10.97
N GLY A 111 -22.46 -6.52 11.86
CA GLY A 111 -22.64 -6.64 13.30
C GLY A 111 -21.76 -7.70 13.98
N GLN A 112 -20.88 -8.37 13.21
CA GLN A 112 -19.96 -9.37 13.74
C GLN A 112 -18.52 -8.84 13.72
N PRO A 113 -17.71 -9.11 14.78
CA PRO A 113 -16.33 -8.70 14.80
C PRO A 113 -15.50 -9.52 13.78
N VAL A 114 -14.77 -8.81 12.93
CA VAL A 114 -13.70 -9.40 12.13
C VAL A 114 -12.45 -9.42 12.99
N GLN A 115 -12.00 -10.61 13.35
CA GLN A 115 -10.88 -10.76 14.27
C GLN A 115 -9.88 -11.80 13.79
N THR A 116 -8.64 -11.63 14.19
CA THR A 116 -7.54 -12.58 14.02
C THR A 116 -7.09 -13.05 15.40
N THR A 117 -6.96 -14.35 15.58
CA THR A 117 -6.53 -14.94 16.86
C THR A 117 -5.10 -15.48 16.78
N PRO A 118 -4.38 -15.61 17.91
CA PRO A 118 -3.06 -16.24 17.93
C PRO A 118 -3.05 -17.70 17.41
N ASP A 119 -4.17 -18.41 17.50
CA ASP A 119 -4.30 -19.76 16.94
C ASP A 119 -4.33 -19.76 15.42
N GLN A 120 -4.91 -18.71 14.82
CA GLN A 120 -4.94 -18.50 13.35
C GLN A 120 -3.62 -17.91 12.83
N VAL A 121 -3.02 -17.01 13.60
CA VAL A 121 -1.75 -16.34 13.26
C VAL A 121 -0.82 -16.41 14.47
N PRO A 122 -0.01 -17.49 14.60
CA PRO A 122 0.88 -17.70 15.74
C PRO A 122 1.88 -16.58 15.98
N ASP A 123 2.21 -15.80 14.95
CA ASP A 123 3.13 -14.66 15.08
C ASP A 123 2.60 -13.55 15.98
N LEU A 124 1.27 -13.44 16.17
CA LEU A 124 0.70 -12.50 17.14
C LEU A 124 1.20 -12.74 18.56
N ALA A 125 1.52 -13.97 18.94
CA ALA A 125 2.07 -14.29 20.26
C ALA A 125 3.47 -13.68 20.50
N LYS A 126 4.17 -13.25 19.44
CA LYS A 126 5.50 -12.62 19.54
C LYS A 126 5.45 -11.12 19.88
N PHE A 127 4.27 -10.51 19.86
CA PHE A 127 4.06 -9.08 20.05
C PHE A 127 3.34 -8.76 21.37
N GLN A 128 3.58 -9.55 22.41
CA GLN A 128 3.06 -9.30 23.76
C GLN A 128 4.04 -8.48 24.60
#